data_ebac97d05c92d8b501fa37c1991c8a18
#
_entry.id   ebac97d05c92d8b501fa37c1991c8a18
#
_cell.length_a   1.000
_cell.length_b   1.000
_cell.length_c   1.000
_cell.angle_alpha   90.00
_cell.angle_beta   90.00
_cell.angle_gamma   90.00
#
_symmetry.space_group_name_H-M   'P 1'
#
loop_
_entity.id
_entity.type
_entity.pdbx_description
1 polymer ?
#
loop_
_entity_poly.entity_id
_entity_poly.type
_entity_poly.pdbx_seq_one_letter_code
_entity_poly.pdbx_strand_id
1 'polypeptide(L)'
;MPLTLKSINAELAKRGHTALLENGSGYFYFVGGDAADWLDRTVPVPKVSSLTLEQWVEEFDKLKKRNAEIFQAGTTKTAPLKKRSH
;
A
#
# COMPACT_ATOMS: atom_id res chain seq x y z
N MET A 1 -11.86 -8.62 19.45
CA MET A 1 -10.44 -9.00 19.37
C MET A 1 -9.61 -7.82 18.96
N PRO A 2 -8.49 -7.60 19.60
CA PRO A 2 -7.64 -6.49 19.18
C PRO A 2 -7.04 -6.75 17.80
N LEU A 3 -6.94 -5.69 17.02
CA LEU A 3 -6.33 -5.77 15.71
C LEU A 3 -4.82 -5.83 15.87
N THR A 4 -4.15 -6.70 15.13
CA THR A 4 -2.70 -6.85 15.19
C THR A 4 -2.10 -6.81 13.78
N LEU A 5 -0.78 -6.57 13.71
CA LEU A 5 -0.08 -6.66 12.44
C LEU A 5 -0.29 -8.03 11.79
N LYS A 6 -0.27 -9.07 12.60
CA LYS A 6 -0.44 -10.42 12.10
C LYS A 6 -1.81 -10.59 11.44
N SER A 7 -2.86 -10.05 12.06
CA SER A 7 -4.20 -10.20 11.49
C SER A 7 -4.35 -9.38 10.21
N ILE A 8 -3.73 -8.21 10.14
CA ILE A 8 -3.75 -7.40 8.93
C ILE A 8 -3.03 -8.15 7.80
N ASN A 9 -1.85 -8.68 8.10
CA ASN A 9 -1.07 -9.40 7.09
C ASN A 9 -1.78 -10.66 6.64
N ALA A 10 -2.47 -11.35 7.55
CA ALA A 10 -3.26 -12.52 7.20
C ALA A 10 -4.40 -12.15 6.25
N GLU A 11 -5.04 -11.02 6.50
CA GLU A 11 -6.13 -10.57 5.64
C GLU A 11 -5.63 -10.18 4.26
N LEU A 12 -4.48 -9.51 4.20
CA LEU A 12 -3.88 -9.16 2.91
C LEU A 12 -3.57 -10.41 2.10
N ALA A 13 -2.99 -11.42 2.76
CA ALA A 13 -2.69 -12.68 2.10
C ALA A 13 -3.96 -13.37 1.60
N LYS A 14 -5.00 -13.34 2.41
CA LYS A 14 -6.28 -13.94 2.06
C LYS A 14 -6.87 -13.29 0.82
N ARG A 15 -6.62 -12.02 0.62
CA ARG A 15 -7.12 -11.28 -0.55
C ARG A 15 -6.17 -11.36 -1.75
N GLY A 16 -5.12 -12.15 -1.64
CA GLY A 16 -4.20 -12.37 -2.75
C GLY A 16 -3.05 -11.38 -2.84
N HIS A 17 -2.88 -10.54 -1.81
CA HIS A 17 -1.78 -9.60 -1.78
C HIS A 17 -0.56 -10.27 -1.16
N THR A 18 0.63 -9.89 -1.63
CA THR A 18 1.87 -10.49 -1.14
C THR A 18 2.69 -9.54 -0.26
N ALA A 19 2.29 -8.27 -0.17
CA ALA A 19 2.98 -7.31 0.68
C ALA A 19 2.69 -7.57 2.15
N LEU A 20 3.59 -7.08 3.01
CA LEU A 20 3.42 -7.18 4.44
C LEU A 20 3.44 -5.79 5.05
N LEU A 21 2.66 -5.61 6.10
CA LEU A 21 2.65 -4.37 6.85
C LEU A 21 3.67 -4.49 7.98
N GLU A 22 4.52 -3.48 8.11
CA GLU A 22 5.53 -3.43 9.16
C GLU A 22 5.33 -2.18 10.00
N ASN A 23 5.84 -2.24 11.22
CA ASN A 23 5.72 -1.15 12.18
C ASN A 23 7.00 -0.32 12.18
N GLY A 24 6.88 0.98 11.90
CA GLY A 24 7.98 1.91 12.03
C GLY A 24 7.88 2.66 13.35
N SER A 25 8.61 3.75 13.47
CA SER A 25 8.59 4.56 14.67
C SER A 25 7.52 5.65 14.50
N GLY A 26 6.32 5.38 15.03
CA GLY A 26 5.19 6.30 14.92
C GLY A 26 4.45 6.23 13.60
N TYR A 27 4.69 5.19 12.82
CA TYR A 27 4.02 5.02 11.53
C TYR A 27 4.10 3.55 11.13
N PHE A 28 3.42 3.20 10.04
CA PHE A 28 3.47 1.85 9.46
C PHE A 28 3.83 1.96 7.99
N TYR A 29 4.32 0.87 7.41
CA TYR A 29 4.68 0.86 6.01
C TYR A 29 4.55 -0.54 5.44
N PHE A 30 4.30 -0.61 4.13
CA PHE A 30 4.19 -1.90 3.43
C PHE A 30 5.53 -2.24 2.80
N VAL A 31 5.90 -3.53 2.86
CA VAL A 31 7.18 -4.00 2.32
C VAL A 31 6.98 -5.32 1.59
N GLY A 32 7.89 -5.60 0.69
CA GLY A 32 7.96 -6.88 0.01
C GLY A 32 6.83 -7.13 -0.97
N GLY A 33 6.93 -8.19 -1.74
CA GLY A 33 5.90 -8.60 -2.67
C GLY A 33 5.37 -7.45 -3.52
N ASP A 34 4.07 -7.22 -3.46
CA ASP A 34 3.41 -6.16 -4.22
C ASP A 34 3.98 -4.79 -3.93
N ALA A 35 4.49 -4.57 -2.74
CA ALA A 35 4.97 -3.25 -2.30
C ALA A 35 6.49 -3.10 -2.44
N ALA A 36 7.18 -4.09 -2.97
CA ALA A 36 8.64 -4.07 -3.03
C ALA A 36 9.17 -2.85 -3.78
N ASP A 37 8.46 -2.43 -4.81
CA ASP A 37 8.90 -1.32 -5.66
C ASP A 37 8.16 -0.01 -5.35
N TRP A 38 7.34 0.00 -4.32
CA TRP A 38 6.56 1.20 -4.02
C TRP A 38 7.43 2.33 -3.52
N LEU A 39 7.21 3.51 -4.05
CA LEU A 39 7.86 4.73 -3.57
C LEU A 39 7.09 5.33 -2.41
N ASP A 40 5.77 5.22 -2.44
CA ASP A 40 4.90 5.71 -1.38
C ASP A 40 4.29 4.51 -0.69
N ARG A 41 4.81 4.17 0.48
CA ARG A 41 4.41 2.95 1.18
C ARG A 41 4.02 3.18 2.64
N THR A 42 4.02 4.42 3.10
CA THR A 42 3.84 4.74 4.50
C THR A 42 2.40 5.08 4.82
N VAL A 43 1.92 4.59 5.96
CA VAL A 43 0.63 4.96 6.53
C VAL A 43 0.95 5.66 7.85
N PRO A 44 0.78 6.98 7.92
CA PRO A 44 1.25 7.77 9.07
C PRO A 44 0.25 7.75 10.22
N VAL A 45 -0.01 6.58 10.77
CA VAL A 45 -0.84 6.43 11.96
C VAL A 45 0.00 5.81 13.07
N PRO A 46 -0.25 6.17 14.33
CA PRO A 46 0.60 5.74 15.44
C PRO A 46 0.33 4.31 15.91
N LYS A 47 -0.85 3.79 15.68
CA LYS A 47 -1.22 2.48 16.21
C LYS A 47 -1.98 1.66 15.16
N VAL A 48 -1.82 0.34 15.27
CA VAL A 48 -2.59 -0.59 14.45
C VAL A 48 -4.08 -0.33 14.63
N SER A 49 -4.50 -0.07 15.87
CA SER A 49 -5.90 0.15 16.20
C SER A 49 -6.42 1.52 15.74
N SER A 50 -5.56 2.36 15.18
CA SER A 50 -5.99 3.64 14.61
C SER A 50 -6.93 3.46 13.43
N LEU A 51 -6.82 2.30 12.77
CA LEU A 51 -7.67 1.96 11.63
C LEU A 51 -8.31 0.61 11.87
N THR A 52 -9.47 0.39 11.27
CA THR A 52 -10.09 -0.93 11.29
C THR A 52 -9.38 -1.83 10.27
N LEU A 53 -9.66 -3.14 10.33
CA LEU A 53 -9.11 -4.07 9.36
C LEU A 53 -9.48 -3.66 7.93
N GLU A 54 -10.75 -3.28 7.72
CA GLU A 54 -11.20 -2.83 6.41
C GLU A 54 -10.44 -1.60 5.96
N GLN A 55 -10.23 -0.66 6.87
CA GLN A 55 -9.50 0.56 6.54
C GLN A 55 -8.05 0.28 6.19
N TRP A 56 -7.42 -0.69 6.85
CA TRP A 56 -6.06 -1.09 6.50
C TRP A 56 -6.00 -1.65 5.09
N VAL A 57 -6.98 -2.46 4.71
CA VAL A 57 -7.04 -3.00 3.36
C VAL A 57 -7.25 -1.87 2.36
N GLU A 58 -8.12 -0.91 2.70
CA GLU A 58 -8.35 0.25 1.83
C GLU A 58 -7.07 1.07 1.65
N GLU A 59 -6.30 1.24 2.72
CA GLU A 59 -5.04 1.96 2.62
C GLU A 59 -4.08 1.24 1.69
N PHE A 60 -4.02 -0.08 1.80
CA PHE A 60 -3.19 -0.87 0.90
C PHE A 60 -3.62 -0.66 -0.56
N ASP A 61 -4.91 -0.75 -0.83
CA ASP A 61 -5.42 -0.59 -2.19
C ASP A 61 -5.14 0.81 -2.73
N LYS A 62 -5.31 1.83 -1.89
CA LYS A 62 -5.03 3.21 -2.28
C LYS A 62 -3.57 3.40 -2.65
N LEU A 63 -2.68 2.86 -1.82
CA LEU A 63 -1.24 2.97 -2.08
C LEU A 63 -0.85 2.18 -3.31
N LYS A 64 -1.43 1.02 -3.50
CA LYS A 64 -1.16 0.22 -4.69
C LYS A 64 -1.52 0.98 -5.95
N LYS A 65 -2.69 1.59 -5.96
CA LYS A 65 -3.14 2.38 -7.09
C LYS A 65 -2.26 3.61 -7.30
N ARG A 66 -1.93 4.28 -6.20
CA ARG A 66 -1.11 5.48 -6.25
C ARG A 66 0.28 5.16 -6.83
N ASN A 67 0.87 4.06 -6.38
CA ASN A 67 2.19 3.69 -6.87
C ASN A 67 2.17 3.26 -8.33
N ALA A 68 1.08 2.62 -8.76
CA ALA A 68 0.93 2.29 -10.16
C ALA A 68 0.88 3.57 -11.00
N GLU A 69 0.19 4.60 -10.51
CA GLU A 69 0.13 5.87 -11.20
C GLU A 69 1.48 6.58 -11.23
N ILE A 70 2.23 6.49 -10.13
CA ILE A 70 3.57 7.06 -10.07
C ILE A 70 4.47 6.39 -11.11
N PHE A 71 4.43 5.07 -11.18
CA PHE A 71 5.23 4.35 -12.15
C PHE A 71 4.84 4.71 -13.58
N GLN A 72 3.54 4.81 -13.85
CA GLN A 72 3.09 5.21 -15.17
C GLN A 72 3.57 6.61 -15.52
N ALA A 73 3.45 7.53 -14.58
CA ALA A 73 3.90 8.89 -14.79
C ALA A 73 5.41 8.92 -15.07
N GLY A 74 6.17 8.14 -14.30
CA GLY A 74 7.60 8.07 -14.49
C GLY A 74 7.97 7.46 -15.83
N THR A 75 7.18 6.50 -16.29
CA THR A 75 7.41 5.85 -17.56
C THR A 75 7.00 6.74 -18.72
N THR A 76 5.85 7.39 -18.57
CA THR A 76 5.25 8.15 -19.66
C THR A 76 5.79 9.56 -19.79
N LYS A 77 6.57 10.01 -18.86
CA LYS A 77 7.12 11.35 -19.01
C LYS A 77 8.05 11.43 -20.20
N THR A 78 8.52 10.31 -20.68
CA THR A 78 9.27 10.25 -21.89
C THR A 78 8.37 10.00 -23.08
N ALA A 79 7.15 9.48 -22.85
CA ALA A 79 6.16 9.24 -23.88
C ALA A 79 5.14 10.36 -23.80
N PRO A 80 4.59 10.72 -24.87
CA PRO A 80 3.56 11.74 -24.90
C PRO A 80 2.27 11.31 -24.25
N LEU A 81 1.75 11.04 -24.08
CA LEU A 81 0.77 10.79 -23.76
C LEU A 81 -0.04 10.53 -23.84
N LYS A 82 -0.66 10.28 -23.88
CA LYS A 82 -1.46 9.89 -23.76
C LYS A 82 -2.09 9.72 -23.51
N LYS A 83 -2.59 9.81 -23.59
CA LYS A 83 -3.22 9.61 -23.23
C LYS A 83 -3.72 9.23 -23.16
N ARG A 84 -4.11 9.32 -23.49
CA ARG A 84 -4.64 9.00 -23.28
C ARG A 84 -5.02 8.69 -23.18
N SER A 85 -5.14 8.92 -23.52
CA SER A 85 -5.35 8.68 -23.22
C SER A 85 -5.58 8.44 -23.06
N HIS A 86 -5.90 8.61 -23.26
CA HIS A 86 -5.92 8.43 -22.98
C HIS A 86 -6.22 8.26 -22.97
#